data_11f7cd0f884e50b6499345f508c427f1
#
_entry.id   11f7cd0f884e50b6499345f508c427f1
#
_cell.length_a   1.000
_cell.length_b   1.000
_cell.length_c   1.000
_cell.angle_alpha   90.00
_cell.angle_beta   90.00
_cell.angle_gamma   90.00
#
_symmetry.space_group_name_H-M   'P 1'
#
loop_
_entity.id
_entity.type
_entity.pdbx_description
1 polymer ?
#
loop_
_entity_poly.entity_id
_entity_poly.type
_entity_poly.pdbx_seq_one_letter_code
_entity_poly.pdbx_strand_id
1 'polypeptide(L)'
;MHAAWKHAKLEEKKKALVTMLAIATVAGVAIPVLAYGGFNFMASVGLTAAFWVILSSLYEPFQRLRRKQSLSRGVLGMTVAHIGVAMFCIGVTVVQTYRIEKDIALRPGESVELQGYKFSFDSLEQVAGPNYDATQAHFTITEGDKVIAKLNPQKRVYRVRTMPMTEAGIAVNWNRDLFIAMGDDLGANAWSVRVQYKPMVRFIWFGALVMAIGGFIAITDRRY
;
A
#
# COMPACT_ATOMS: atom_id res chain seq x y z
N MET A 1 -20.32 -19.79 11.22
CA MET A 1 -21.37 -20.41 12.07
C MET A 1 -22.76 -20.54 11.45
N HIS A 2 -22.98 -20.16 10.20
CA HIS A 2 -24.29 -20.25 9.54
C HIS A 2 -24.53 -21.50 8.69
N ALA A 3 -23.58 -22.38 8.56
CA ALA A 3 -23.71 -23.61 7.76
C ALA A 3 -24.49 -24.74 8.49
N ALA A 4 -24.58 -24.69 9.81
CA ALA A 4 -25.14 -25.80 10.60
C ALA A 4 -26.67 -25.78 10.78
N TRP A 5 -27.36 -24.72 10.37
CA TRP A 5 -28.72 -24.51 10.84
C TRP A 5 -29.86 -24.79 9.88
N LYS A 6 -29.63 -24.99 8.57
CA LYS A 6 -30.72 -25.43 7.65
C LYS A 6 -30.18 -26.11 6.42
N HIS A 7 -30.45 -27.39 6.27
CA HIS A 7 -30.03 -28.24 5.15
C HIS A 7 -30.51 -27.81 3.74
N ALA A 8 -31.37 -26.83 3.62
CA ALA A 8 -32.09 -26.54 2.37
C ALA A 8 -31.39 -25.53 1.40
N LYS A 9 -30.25 -24.94 1.74
CA LYS A 9 -29.63 -23.87 0.91
C LYS A 9 -28.12 -23.97 0.73
N LEU A 10 -27.52 -25.12 1.00
CA LEU A 10 -26.08 -25.30 0.87
C LEU A 10 -25.65 -25.20 -0.60
N GLU A 11 -26.40 -25.80 -1.50
CA GLU A 11 -26.08 -25.81 -2.93
C GLU A 11 -26.19 -24.44 -3.60
N GLU A 12 -27.23 -23.65 -3.25
CA GLU A 12 -27.33 -22.27 -3.78
C GLU A 12 -26.20 -21.38 -3.30
N LYS A 13 -25.84 -21.49 -2.01
CA LYS A 13 -24.71 -20.74 -1.44
C LYS A 13 -23.38 -21.18 -2.06
N LYS A 14 -23.20 -22.48 -2.27
CA LYS A 14 -22.02 -23.03 -2.92
C LYS A 14 -21.86 -22.50 -4.36
N LYS A 15 -22.94 -22.52 -5.16
CA LYS A 15 -22.91 -21.92 -6.50
C LYS A 15 -22.53 -20.45 -6.47
N ALA A 16 -23.14 -19.65 -5.57
CA ALA A 16 -22.80 -18.23 -5.44
C ALA A 16 -21.32 -18.01 -5.07
N LEU A 17 -20.79 -18.76 -4.09
CA LEU A 17 -19.39 -18.67 -3.70
C LEU A 17 -18.42 -19.04 -4.80
N VAL A 18 -18.73 -20.11 -5.55
CA VAL A 18 -17.91 -20.54 -6.71
C VAL A 18 -17.95 -19.48 -7.83
N THR A 19 -19.13 -18.92 -8.12
CA THR A 19 -19.25 -17.83 -9.11
C THR A 19 -18.44 -16.60 -8.69
N MET A 20 -18.51 -16.21 -7.41
CA MET A 20 -17.72 -15.10 -6.89
C MET A 20 -16.22 -15.38 -6.97
N LEU A 21 -15.79 -16.61 -6.69
CA LEU A 21 -14.39 -17.02 -6.85
C LEU A 21 -13.96 -16.93 -8.31
N ALA A 22 -14.78 -17.39 -9.25
CA ALA A 22 -14.48 -17.28 -10.67
C ALA A 22 -14.31 -15.80 -11.11
N ILE A 23 -15.23 -14.93 -10.71
CA ILE A 23 -15.14 -13.49 -11.00
C ILE A 23 -13.89 -12.89 -10.35
N ALA A 24 -13.62 -13.22 -9.09
CA ALA A 24 -12.43 -12.75 -8.38
C ALA A 24 -11.14 -13.23 -9.06
N THR A 25 -11.09 -14.46 -9.57
CA THR A 25 -9.95 -15.00 -10.29
C THR A 25 -9.72 -14.23 -11.61
N VAL A 26 -10.78 -13.98 -12.36
CA VAL A 26 -10.68 -13.17 -13.58
C VAL A 26 -10.12 -11.78 -13.27
N ALA A 27 -10.64 -11.10 -12.26
CA ALA A 27 -10.14 -9.79 -11.85
C ALA A 27 -8.69 -9.86 -11.33
N GLY A 28 -8.37 -10.87 -10.50
CA GLY A 28 -7.05 -11.08 -9.93
C GLY A 28 -5.96 -11.38 -10.97
N VAL A 29 -6.33 -11.97 -12.10
CA VAL A 29 -5.41 -12.20 -13.23
C VAL A 29 -5.37 -11.01 -14.18
N ALA A 30 -6.52 -10.39 -14.46
CA ALA A 30 -6.60 -9.29 -15.41
C ALA A 30 -5.85 -8.04 -14.94
N ILE A 31 -5.93 -7.70 -13.65
CA ILE A 31 -5.27 -6.49 -13.10
C ILE A 31 -3.74 -6.52 -13.27
N PRO A 32 -2.99 -7.58 -12.87
CA PRO A 32 -1.57 -7.69 -13.15
C PRO A 32 -1.22 -7.49 -14.63
N VAL A 33 -1.97 -8.11 -15.53
CA VAL A 33 -1.71 -8.03 -16.97
C VAL A 33 -1.97 -6.63 -17.52
N LEU A 34 -3.11 -6.03 -17.17
CA LEU A 34 -3.56 -4.76 -17.76
C LEU A 34 -2.89 -3.54 -17.12
N ALA A 35 -2.69 -3.54 -15.80
CA ALA A 35 -2.18 -2.39 -15.07
C ALA A 35 -0.65 -2.41 -14.90
N TYR A 36 -0.02 -3.59 -14.91
CA TYR A 36 1.40 -3.74 -14.63
C TYR A 36 2.17 -4.44 -15.79
N GLY A 37 1.51 -4.69 -16.91
CA GLY A 37 2.15 -5.13 -18.16
C GLY A 37 2.58 -6.60 -18.19
N GLY A 38 2.16 -7.43 -17.23
CA GLY A 38 2.54 -8.84 -17.23
C GLY A 38 1.85 -9.69 -16.17
N PHE A 39 1.77 -10.99 -16.43
CA PHE A 39 1.25 -11.96 -15.46
C PHE A 39 2.24 -12.17 -14.32
N ASN A 40 1.75 -12.10 -13.08
CA ASN A 40 2.51 -12.49 -11.89
C ASN A 40 1.64 -13.40 -11.02
N PHE A 41 2.11 -14.62 -10.78
CA PHE A 41 1.35 -15.65 -10.06
C PHE A 41 0.99 -15.21 -8.63
N MET A 42 1.96 -14.70 -7.86
CA MET A 42 1.72 -14.29 -6.46
C MET A 42 0.78 -13.10 -6.36
N ALA A 43 0.92 -12.12 -7.27
CA ALA A 43 -0.01 -11.00 -7.35
C ALA A 43 -1.43 -11.48 -7.69
N SER A 44 -1.56 -12.40 -8.66
CA SER A 44 -2.85 -12.94 -9.07
C SER A 44 -3.54 -13.71 -7.94
N VAL A 45 -2.81 -14.50 -7.18
CA VAL A 45 -3.35 -15.23 -6.01
C VAL A 45 -3.80 -14.25 -4.92
N GLY A 46 -2.96 -13.28 -4.55
CA GLY A 46 -3.28 -12.29 -3.52
C GLY A 46 -4.48 -11.42 -3.89
N LEU A 47 -4.53 -10.94 -5.14
CA LEU A 47 -5.65 -10.15 -5.63
C LEU A 47 -6.94 -10.98 -5.76
N THR A 48 -6.85 -12.24 -6.23
CA THR A 48 -8.00 -13.16 -6.26
C THR A 48 -8.59 -13.34 -4.86
N ALA A 49 -7.75 -13.62 -3.86
CA ALA A 49 -8.19 -13.77 -2.48
C ALA A 49 -8.86 -12.49 -1.96
N ALA A 50 -8.27 -11.32 -2.20
CA ALA A 50 -8.82 -10.05 -1.77
C ALA A 50 -10.19 -9.75 -2.43
N PHE A 51 -10.30 -9.93 -3.75
CA PHE A 51 -11.59 -9.73 -4.45
C PHE A 51 -12.64 -10.75 -4.02
N TRP A 52 -12.25 -11.99 -3.76
CA TRP A 52 -13.17 -12.99 -3.24
C TRP A 52 -13.70 -12.63 -1.86
N VAL A 53 -12.86 -12.09 -0.97
CA VAL A 53 -13.29 -11.57 0.33
C VAL A 53 -14.27 -10.41 0.15
N ILE A 54 -14.02 -9.46 -0.76
CA ILE A 54 -14.95 -8.35 -1.04
C ILE A 54 -16.32 -8.89 -1.50
N LEU A 55 -16.32 -9.72 -2.53
CA LEU A 55 -17.54 -10.24 -3.14
C LEU A 55 -18.35 -11.08 -2.14
N SER A 56 -17.69 -11.98 -1.40
CA SER A 56 -18.34 -12.82 -0.40
C SER A 56 -18.89 -12.02 0.79
N SER A 57 -18.18 -10.97 1.22
CA SER A 57 -18.63 -10.11 2.32
C SER A 57 -19.81 -9.23 1.93
N LEU A 58 -19.91 -8.82 0.67
CA LEU A 58 -21.04 -8.04 0.16
C LEU A 58 -22.29 -8.90 -0.14
N TYR A 59 -22.15 -10.22 -0.23
CA TYR A 59 -23.27 -11.11 -0.59
C TYR A 59 -24.42 -11.06 0.40
N GLU A 60 -24.17 -11.17 1.70
CA GLU A 60 -25.24 -11.14 2.72
C GLU A 60 -25.93 -9.79 2.79
N PRO A 61 -25.25 -8.63 2.89
CA PRO A 61 -25.90 -7.33 2.80
C PRO A 61 -26.77 -7.17 1.55
N PHE A 62 -26.25 -7.57 0.39
CA PHE A 62 -26.97 -7.49 -0.88
C PHE A 62 -28.27 -8.34 -0.85
N GLN A 63 -28.22 -9.57 -0.34
CA GLN A 63 -29.37 -10.44 -0.22
C GLN A 63 -30.43 -9.87 0.73
N ARG A 64 -29.99 -9.28 1.86
CA ARG A 64 -30.89 -8.63 2.82
C ARG A 64 -31.60 -7.43 2.20
N LEU A 65 -30.86 -6.58 1.49
CA LEU A 65 -31.42 -5.41 0.80
C LEU A 65 -32.44 -5.83 -0.27
N ARG A 66 -32.13 -6.86 -1.09
CA ARG A 66 -33.08 -7.40 -2.08
C ARG A 66 -34.38 -7.91 -1.45
N ARG A 67 -34.28 -8.46 -0.24
CA ARG A 67 -35.45 -8.96 0.52
C ARG A 67 -36.12 -7.89 1.37
N LYS A 68 -35.74 -6.61 1.21
CA LYS A 68 -36.23 -5.48 2.03
C LYS A 68 -36.04 -5.71 3.54
N GLN A 69 -35.03 -6.44 3.94
CA GLN A 69 -34.67 -6.70 5.33
C GLN A 69 -33.69 -5.67 5.85
N SER A 70 -33.77 -5.30 7.11
CA SER A 70 -32.85 -4.37 7.74
C SER A 70 -31.44 -4.98 7.88
N LEU A 71 -30.42 -4.16 7.72
CA LEU A 71 -29.04 -4.52 8.02
C LEU A 71 -28.79 -4.31 9.51
N SER A 72 -28.38 -5.37 10.20
CA SER A 72 -27.94 -5.23 11.59
C SER A 72 -26.54 -4.60 11.64
N ARG A 73 -26.21 -3.96 12.77
CA ARG A 73 -24.89 -3.40 13.00
C ARG A 73 -23.79 -4.46 12.94
N GLY A 74 -24.06 -5.67 13.44
CA GLY A 74 -23.13 -6.79 13.34
C GLY A 74 -22.82 -7.20 11.90
N VAL A 75 -23.83 -7.30 11.02
CA VAL A 75 -23.64 -7.60 9.59
C VAL A 75 -22.88 -6.46 8.92
N LEU A 76 -23.25 -5.20 9.19
CA LEU A 76 -22.57 -4.04 8.62
C LEU A 76 -21.11 -3.97 9.08
N GLY A 77 -20.86 -4.11 10.38
CA GLY A 77 -19.51 -4.08 10.96
C GLY A 77 -18.63 -5.20 10.41
N MET A 78 -19.15 -6.43 10.32
CA MET A 78 -18.45 -7.55 9.69
C MET A 78 -18.09 -7.25 8.23
N THR A 79 -19.03 -6.73 7.46
CA THR A 79 -18.80 -6.40 6.04
C THR A 79 -17.72 -5.34 5.90
N VAL A 80 -17.78 -4.25 6.67
CA VAL A 80 -16.78 -3.18 6.66
C VAL A 80 -15.41 -3.71 7.07
N ALA A 81 -15.33 -4.54 8.12
CA ALA A 81 -14.08 -5.14 8.56
C ALA A 81 -13.45 -6.02 7.46
N HIS A 82 -14.23 -6.86 6.78
CA HIS A 82 -13.71 -7.71 5.70
C HIS A 82 -13.27 -6.91 4.47
N ILE A 83 -13.97 -5.81 4.14
CA ILE A 83 -13.51 -4.88 3.10
C ILE A 83 -12.16 -4.28 3.50
N GLY A 84 -11.98 -3.91 4.78
CA GLY A 84 -10.70 -3.45 5.30
C GLY A 84 -9.58 -4.49 5.15
N VAL A 85 -9.86 -5.77 5.48
CA VAL A 85 -8.92 -6.89 5.23
C VAL A 85 -8.56 -6.99 3.76
N ALA A 86 -9.54 -6.93 2.87
CA ALA A 86 -9.28 -7.01 1.43
C ALA A 86 -8.44 -5.84 0.92
N MET A 87 -8.72 -4.62 1.37
CA MET A 87 -7.89 -3.43 1.05
C MET A 87 -6.45 -3.61 1.53
N PHE A 88 -6.26 -4.08 2.76
CA PHE A 88 -4.94 -4.39 3.30
C PHE A 88 -4.20 -5.42 2.44
N CYS A 89 -4.88 -6.53 2.09
CA CYS A 89 -4.31 -7.58 1.24
C CYS A 89 -3.94 -7.07 -0.15
N ILE A 90 -4.79 -6.23 -0.78
CA ILE A 90 -4.47 -5.57 -2.05
C ILE A 90 -3.20 -4.73 -1.91
N GLY A 91 -3.14 -3.87 -0.88
CA GLY A 91 -1.99 -3.02 -0.63
C GLY A 91 -0.69 -3.81 -0.46
N VAL A 92 -0.69 -4.82 0.41
CA VAL A 92 0.48 -5.69 0.63
C VAL A 92 0.89 -6.41 -0.65
N THR A 93 -0.07 -7.03 -1.36
CA THR A 93 0.19 -7.78 -2.59
C THR A 93 0.83 -6.89 -3.65
N VAL A 94 0.24 -5.71 -3.88
CA VAL A 94 0.71 -4.79 -4.92
C VAL A 94 2.06 -4.18 -4.56
N VAL A 95 2.25 -3.73 -3.30
CA VAL A 95 3.54 -3.19 -2.84
C VAL A 95 4.65 -4.23 -2.98
N GLN A 96 4.44 -5.44 -2.49
CA GLN A 96 5.49 -6.48 -2.50
C GLN A 96 5.87 -6.93 -3.90
N THR A 97 4.89 -6.96 -4.82
CA THR A 97 5.14 -7.45 -6.18
C THR A 97 5.69 -6.38 -7.11
N TYR A 98 5.21 -5.12 -6.98
CA TYR A 98 5.44 -4.07 -7.97
C TYR A 98 6.25 -2.88 -7.43
N ARG A 99 6.81 -2.98 -6.21
CA ARG A 99 7.81 -2.00 -5.78
C ARG A 99 9.03 -2.09 -6.68
N ILE A 100 9.57 -0.94 -7.02
CA ILE A 100 10.82 -0.83 -7.76
C ILE A 100 11.79 -0.04 -6.92
N GLU A 101 13.01 -0.53 -6.84
CA GLU A 101 14.11 0.04 -6.07
C GLU A 101 15.34 0.14 -6.95
N LYS A 102 16.06 1.25 -6.83
CA LYS A 102 17.31 1.47 -7.54
C LYS A 102 18.32 2.11 -6.59
N ASP A 103 19.44 1.43 -6.40
CA ASP A 103 20.60 1.96 -5.70
C ASP A 103 21.58 2.53 -6.73
N ILE A 104 22.01 3.77 -6.54
CA ILE A 104 22.85 4.48 -7.50
C ILE A 104 23.78 5.48 -6.80
N ALA A 105 24.96 5.69 -7.34
CA ALA A 105 25.82 6.79 -6.95
C ALA A 105 25.38 8.06 -7.68
N LEU A 106 25.10 9.12 -6.95
CA LEU A 106 24.71 10.43 -7.48
C LEU A 106 25.54 11.55 -6.87
N ARG A 107 25.82 12.57 -7.68
CA ARG A 107 26.41 13.85 -7.26
C ARG A 107 25.38 14.96 -7.34
N PRO A 108 25.54 16.04 -6.56
CA PRO A 108 24.76 17.26 -6.78
C PRO A 108 24.81 17.71 -8.26
N GLY A 109 23.64 18.00 -8.82
CA GLY A 109 23.44 18.29 -10.24
C GLY A 109 23.06 17.09 -11.11
N GLU A 110 23.24 15.85 -10.63
CA GLU A 110 22.84 14.64 -11.35
C GLU A 110 21.40 14.24 -11.04
N SER A 111 20.82 13.37 -11.87
CA SER A 111 19.45 12.89 -11.70
C SER A 111 19.31 11.44 -12.11
N VAL A 112 18.26 10.78 -11.59
CA VAL A 112 17.89 9.41 -11.94
C VAL A 112 16.40 9.34 -12.25
N GLU A 113 16.03 8.54 -13.22
CA GLU A 113 14.64 8.28 -13.56
C GLU A 113 14.18 6.91 -13.07
N LEU A 114 12.96 6.88 -12.52
CA LEU A 114 12.30 5.68 -12.04
C LEU A 114 10.78 5.80 -12.25
N GLN A 115 10.20 4.92 -13.05
CA GLN A 115 8.73 4.88 -13.30
C GLN A 115 8.13 6.21 -13.76
N GLY A 116 8.83 6.93 -14.66
CA GLY A 116 8.36 8.21 -15.18
C GLY A 116 8.59 9.41 -14.25
N TYR A 117 9.17 9.17 -13.06
CA TYR A 117 9.59 10.22 -12.13
C TYR A 117 11.07 10.46 -12.24
N LYS A 118 11.48 11.73 -12.40
CA LYS A 118 12.87 12.17 -12.37
C LYS A 118 13.19 12.70 -10.97
N PHE A 119 14.22 12.13 -10.35
CA PHE A 119 14.76 12.53 -9.06
C PHE A 119 16.05 13.30 -9.30
N SER A 120 16.03 14.59 -9.14
CA SER A 120 17.19 15.47 -9.33
C SER A 120 17.83 15.75 -7.98
N PHE A 121 19.13 15.50 -7.86
CA PHE A 121 19.90 15.80 -6.68
C PHE A 121 20.42 17.25 -6.79
N ASP A 122 19.77 18.18 -6.08
CA ASP A 122 20.01 19.61 -6.25
C ASP A 122 21.27 20.06 -5.50
N SER A 123 21.37 19.74 -4.20
CA SER A 123 22.49 20.21 -3.36
C SER A 123 22.64 19.37 -2.09
N LEU A 124 23.76 19.58 -1.38
CA LEU A 124 24.04 19.08 -0.04
C LEU A 124 24.22 20.23 0.93
N GLU A 125 23.79 20.02 2.17
CA GLU A 125 23.90 20.94 3.27
C GLU A 125 24.27 20.22 4.57
N GLN A 126 25.13 20.84 5.39
CA GLN A 126 25.41 20.37 6.75
C GLN A 126 24.43 21.03 7.71
N VAL A 127 23.71 20.23 8.47
CA VAL A 127 22.66 20.68 9.39
C VAL A 127 22.99 20.21 10.80
N ALA A 128 23.08 21.14 11.75
CA ALA A 128 23.22 20.83 13.17
C ALA A 128 21.81 20.71 13.80
N GLY A 129 21.45 19.53 14.26
CA GLY A 129 20.23 19.29 15.01
C GLY A 129 20.43 19.45 16.54
N PRO A 130 19.37 19.31 17.32
CA PRO A 130 19.45 19.48 18.78
C PRO A 130 20.39 18.46 19.46
N ASN A 131 20.50 17.25 18.93
CA ASN A 131 21.33 16.16 19.49
C ASN A 131 22.04 15.33 18.42
N TYR A 132 22.08 15.80 17.16
CA TYR A 132 22.76 15.16 16.03
C TYR A 132 23.36 16.20 15.10
N ASP A 133 24.32 15.75 14.29
CA ASP A 133 24.80 16.47 13.12
C ASP A 133 24.41 15.67 11.90
N ALA A 134 23.96 16.34 10.83
CA ALA A 134 23.43 15.67 9.65
C ALA A 134 23.97 16.25 8.36
N THR A 135 24.22 15.40 7.39
CA THR A 135 24.31 15.77 5.97
C THR A 135 22.92 15.64 5.36
N GLN A 136 22.36 16.76 4.92
CA GLN A 136 21.04 16.83 4.28
C GLN A 136 21.22 16.99 2.78
N ALA A 137 20.53 16.17 2.02
CA ALA A 137 20.44 16.34 0.57
C ALA A 137 19.13 17.03 0.21
N HIS A 138 19.13 17.83 -0.84
CA HIS A 138 17.94 18.41 -1.44
C HIS A 138 17.65 17.70 -2.76
N PHE A 139 16.44 17.18 -2.89
CA PHE A 139 15.98 16.52 -4.09
C PHE A 139 14.71 17.15 -4.60
N THR A 140 14.68 17.45 -5.90
CA THR A 140 13.45 17.82 -6.60
C THR A 140 12.95 16.63 -7.42
N ILE A 141 11.69 16.25 -7.22
CA ILE A 141 11.05 15.17 -7.98
C ILE A 141 10.10 15.78 -9.00
N THR A 142 10.24 15.40 -10.27
CA THR A 142 9.37 15.84 -11.35
C THR A 142 8.72 14.65 -12.07
N GLU A 143 7.55 14.89 -12.64
CA GLU A 143 6.85 14.03 -13.58
C GLU A 143 6.63 14.83 -14.87
N GLY A 144 7.40 14.53 -15.91
CA GLY A 144 7.56 15.45 -17.04
C GLY A 144 8.12 16.78 -16.55
N ASP A 145 7.45 17.88 -16.93
CA ASP A 145 7.83 19.25 -16.51
C ASP A 145 7.24 19.68 -15.16
N LYS A 146 6.39 18.85 -14.56
CA LYS A 146 5.71 19.21 -13.31
C LYS A 146 6.50 18.79 -12.10
N VAL A 147 6.81 19.74 -11.20
CA VAL A 147 7.37 19.43 -9.87
C VAL A 147 6.29 18.76 -9.00
N ILE A 148 6.58 17.54 -8.55
CA ILE A 148 5.69 16.73 -7.71
C ILE A 148 6.00 16.93 -6.23
N ALA A 149 7.29 16.96 -5.87
CA ALA A 149 7.73 17.13 -4.49
C ALA A 149 9.17 17.64 -4.42
N LYS A 150 9.49 18.26 -3.27
CA LYS A 150 10.87 18.51 -2.84
C LYS A 150 11.10 17.73 -1.56
N LEU A 151 12.16 16.95 -1.49
CA LEU A 151 12.46 16.06 -0.38
C LEU A 151 13.88 16.33 0.14
N ASN A 152 14.04 16.22 1.46
CA ASN A 152 15.29 16.51 2.14
C ASN A 152 15.73 15.30 2.98
N PRO A 153 16.15 14.17 2.37
CA PRO A 153 16.67 13.04 3.12
C PRO A 153 17.98 13.43 3.82
N GLN A 154 18.21 12.84 5.00
CA GLN A 154 19.36 13.15 5.83
C GLN A 154 20.14 11.89 6.22
N LYS A 155 21.45 12.03 6.33
CA LYS A 155 22.32 11.09 7.05
C LYS A 155 22.68 11.74 8.38
N ARG A 156 22.14 11.22 9.49
CA ARG A 156 22.32 11.77 10.85
C ARG A 156 23.34 10.96 11.63
N VAL A 157 24.18 11.67 12.39
CA VAL A 157 25.06 11.09 13.41
C VAL A 157 24.68 11.70 14.76
N TYR A 158 24.16 10.86 15.65
CA TYR A 158 23.74 11.31 16.98
C TYR A 158 24.95 11.44 17.91
N ARG A 159 25.00 12.51 18.72
CA ARG A 159 26.14 12.83 19.58
C ARG A 159 26.41 11.79 20.66
N VAL A 160 25.37 11.08 21.13
CA VAL A 160 25.49 10.03 22.14
C VAL A 160 25.78 8.66 21.51
N ARG A 161 25.12 8.36 20.36
CA ARG A 161 25.38 7.17 19.54
C ARG A 161 26.04 7.62 18.25
N THR A 162 27.30 7.34 18.08
CA THR A 162 28.07 7.73 16.88
C THR A 162 27.70 6.93 15.64
N MET A 163 26.68 6.06 15.71
CA MET A 163 26.24 5.25 14.57
C MET A 163 25.40 6.12 13.61
N PRO A 164 25.78 6.19 12.32
CA PRO A 164 25.02 6.93 11.33
C PRO A 164 23.60 6.34 11.13
N MET A 165 22.59 7.20 11.09
CA MET A 165 21.20 6.83 10.79
C MET A 165 20.73 7.57 9.55
N THR A 166 19.96 6.87 8.71
CA THR A 166 19.37 7.45 7.51
C THR A 166 17.92 7.88 7.80
N GLU A 167 17.62 9.15 7.56
CA GLU A 167 16.27 9.70 7.54
C GLU A 167 15.85 9.88 6.09
N ALA A 168 14.83 9.14 5.70
CA ALA A 168 14.36 9.14 4.33
C ALA A 168 13.41 10.30 4.03
N GLY A 169 13.47 10.82 2.82
CA GLY A 169 12.43 11.69 2.26
C GLY A 169 11.34 10.86 1.58
N ILE A 170 10.07 11.15 1.88
CA ILE A 170 8.93 10.40 1.31
C ILE A 170 7.90 11.36 0.73
N ALA A 171 7.65 11.26 -0.58
CA ALA A 171 6.54 11.95 -1.23
C ALA A 171 5.33 11.02 -1.31
N VAL A 172 4.37 11.31 -0.45
CA VAL A 172 3.15 10.53 -0.27
C VAL A 172 2.10 10.91 -1.30
N ASN A 173 1.47 9.91 -1.93
CA ASN A 173 0.28 10.10 -2.74
C ASN A 173 -0.69 8.94 -2.51
N TRP A 174 -1.93 9.08 -2.96
CA TRP A 174 -2.98 8.06 -2.82
C TRP A 174 -2.61 6.72 -3.46
N ASN A 175 -2.06 6.74 -4.67
CA ASN A 175 -1.78 5.55 -5.47
C ASN A 175 -0.33 5.07 -5.37
N ARG A 176 0.60 5.89 -4.80
CA ARG A 176 2.02 5.54 -4.69
C ARG A 176 2.75 6.40 -3.66
N ASP A 177 3.85 5.89 -3.12
CA ASP A 177 4.84 6.68 -2.40
C ASP A 177 6.17 6.66 -3.18
N LEU A 178 6.82 7.81 -3.27
CA LEU A 178 8.17 7.96 -3.78
C LEU A 178 9.10 8.16 -2.59
N PHE A 179 10.17 7.38 -2.54
CA PHE A 179 11.04 7.33 -1.39
C PHE A 179 12.49 7.58 -1.82
N ILE A 180 13.20 8.39 -1.05
CA ILE A 180 14.64 8.63 -1.24
C ILE A 180 15.34 8.45 0.11
N ALA A 181 16.43 7.70 0.11
CA ALA A 181 17.31 7.56 1.26
C ALA A 181 18.75 7.78 0.84
N MET A 182 19.49 8.52 1.66
CA MET A 182 20.94 8.67 1.52
C MET A 182 21.64 7.49 2.19
N GLY A 183 22.58 6.88 1.45
CA GLY A 183 23.49 5.87 1.96
C GLY A 183 24.80 6.49 2.45
N ASP A 184 25.91 5.89 2.06
CA ASP A 184 27.25 6.32 2.47
C ASP A 184 27.85 7.30 1.47
N ASP A 185 28.77 8.15 1.97
CA ASP A 185 29.64 8.98 1.15
C ASP A 185 30.64 8.09 0.41
N LEU A 186 30.65 8.21 -0.92
CA LEU A 186 31.54 7.44 -1.81
C LEU A 186 32.80 8.22 -2.18
N GLY A 187 32.94 9.42 -1.65
CA GLY A 187 34.04 10.35 -2.01
C GLY A 187 33.75 11.15 -3.28
N ALA A 188 34.55 12.19 -3.54
CA ALA A 188 34.40 13.08 -4.69
C ALA A 188 33.00 13.67 -4.87
N ASN A 189 32.32 14.01 -3.76
CA ASN A 189 30.92 14.48 -3.67
C ASN A 189 29.88 13.50 -4.20
N ALA A 190 30.24 12.22 -4.40
CA ALA A 190 29.27 11.20 -4.77
C ALA A 190 28.70 10.51 -3.52
N TRP A 191 27.38 10.30 -3.52
CA TRP A 191 26.65 9.63 -2.46
C TRP A 191 25.93 8.42 -3.00
N SER A 192 25.90 7.34 -2.21
CA SER A 192 24.97 6.25 -2.47
C SER A 192 23.55 6.74 -2.19
N VAL A 193 22.68 6.64 -3.17
CA VAL A 193 21.27 7.07 -3.06
C VAL A 193 20.37 5.91 -3.44
N ARG A 194 19.43 5.62 -2.57
CA ARG A 194 18.36 4.65 -2.82
C ARG A 194 17.09 5.38 -3.18
N VAL A 195 16.57 5.15 -4.38
CA VAL A 195 15.26 5.64 -4.80
C VAL A 195 14.28 4.48 -4.93
N GLN A 196 13.05 4.67 -4.46
CA GLN A 196 12.03 3.63 -4.53
C GLN A 196 10.70 4.20 -5.00
N TYR A 197 10.02 3.43 -5.84
CA TYR A 197 8.62 3.58 -6.19
C TYR A 197 7.83 2.48 -5.50
N LYS A 198 6.86 2.85 -4.66
CA LYS A 198 6.02 1.91 -3.91
C LYS A 198 4.54 2.17 -4.22
N PRO A 199 3.89 1.37 -5.09
CA PRO A 199 2.48 1.55 -5.40
C PRO A 199 1.59 1.11 -4.24
N MET A 200 0.42 1.74 -4.08
CA MET A 200 -0.67 1.33 -3.18
C MET A 200 -0.33 1.18 -1.69
N VAL A 201 0.75 1.82 -1.19
CA VAL A 201 1.12 1.76 0.25
C VAL A 201 -0.03 2.24 1.13
N ARG A 202 -0.79 3.24 0.68
CA ARG A 202 -1.93 3.80 1.43
C ARG A 202 -3.04 2.79 1.69
N PHE A 203 -3.23 1.82 0.80
CA PHE A 203 -4.22 0.75 0.99
C PHE A 203 -3.94 -0.11 2.21
N ILE A 204 -2.67 -0.30 2.61
CA ILE A 204 -2.29 -1.03 3.82
C ILE A 204 -2.83 -0.27 5.05
N TRP A 205 -2.55 1.03 5.16
CA TRP A 205 -2.97 1.85 6.28
C TRP A 205 -4.48 2.06 6.34
N PHE A 206 -5.10 2.39 5.20
CA PHE A 206 -6.55 2.55 5.12
C PHE A 206 -7.29 1.25 5.37
N GLY A 207 -6.76 0.12 4.90
CA GLY A 207 -7.32 -1.20 5.18
C GLY A 207 -7.36 -1.48 6.68
N ALA A 208 -6.26 -1.21 7.40
CA ALA A 208 -6.21 -1.37 8.86
C ALA A 208 -7.22 -0.45 9.57
N LEU A 209 -7.34 0.81 9.14
CA LEU A 209 -8.30 1.76 9.70
C LEU A 209 -9.75 1.29 9.46
N VAL A 210 -10.08 0.85 8.25
CA VAL A 210 -11.41 0.34 7.89
C VAL A 210 -11.74 -0.93 8.68
N MET A 211 -10.76 -1.83 8.91
CA MET A 211 -10.94 -2.98 9.79
C MET A 211 -11.34 -2.55 11.21
N ALA A 212 -10.62 -1.58 11.78
CA ALA A 212 -10.91 -1.07 13.13
C ALA A 212 -12.31 -0.45 13.22
N ILE A 213 -12.70 0.36 12.21
CA ILE A 213 -14.05 0.94 12.13
C ILE A 213 -15.12 -0.16 12.05
N GLY A 214 -14.91 -1.17 11.22
CA GLY A 214 -15.82 -2.31 11.09
C GLY A 214 -15.98 -3.08 12.41
N GLY A 215 -14.89 -3.33 13.12
CA GLY A 215 -14.89 -3.94 14.45
C GLY A 215 -15.68 -3.09 15.47
N PHE A 216 -15.45 -1.77 15.48
CA PHE A 216 -16.18 -0.85 16.35
C PHE A 216 -17.69 -0.84 16.06
N ILE A 217 -18.11 -0.84 14.79
CA ILE A 217 -19.52 -0.94 14.42
C ILE A 217 -20.10 -2.27 14.92
N ALA A 218 -19.38 -3.39 14.77
CA ALA A 218 -19.85 -4.71 15.20
C ALA A 218 -20.10 -4.80 16.71
N ILE A 219 -19.21 -4.22 17.55
CA ILE A 219 -19.34 -4.19 19.02
C ILE A 219 -20.60 -3.41 19.46
N THR A 220 -21.04 -2.43 18.68
CA THR A 220 -22.27 -1.66 19.00
C THR A 220 -23.57 -2.41 18.70
N ASP A 221 -23.53 -3.66 18.22
CA ASP A 221 -24.74 -4.46 18.00
C ASP A 221 -25.27 -5.01 19.33
N ARG A 222 -26.40 -4.48 19.77
CA ARG A 222 -27.04 -4.81 21.06
C ARG A 222 -27.68 -6.20 21.11
N ARG A 223 -27.43 -7.06 20.15
CA ARG A 223 -27.99 -8.42 20.07
C ARG A 223 -27.14 -9.50 20.71
N TYR A 224 -26.01 -9.09 21.30
CA TYR A 224 -25.12 -9.93 22.11
C TYR A 224 -25.01 -9.37 23.52
#